data_6d274443441930fb99f309ca73501835
#
_entry.id   6d274443441930fb99f309ca73501835
#
_cell.length_a   1.000
_cell.length_b   1.000
_cell.length_c   1.000
_cell.angle_alpha   90.00
_cell.angle_beta   90.00
_cell.angle_gamma   90.00
#
_symmetry.space_group_name_H-M   'P 1'
#
loop_
_entity.id
_entity.type
_entity.pdbx_description
1 polymer ?
#
loop_
_entity_poly.entity_id
_entity_poly.type
_entity_poly.pdbx_seq_one_letter_code
_entity_poly.pdbx_strand_id
1 'polypeptide(L)'
;MDKNTSTVQRHQVLFHGKAGEYFSIWLVNALLSMITLGIYSAWATVRRRRYFYGNTEIAGDRFDYHANPIDILKGRIIVFVGFVLFMLLSAILPGVTVVFMLAFLALIPWIVIRSWRYNAIMSSFRGVRFNYHCRVGRAYWVMYAAPVLLILAAYLVMAIFMGIAYSQFETNPNAAIIIG
;
A
#
# COMPACT_ATOMS: atom_id res chain seq x y z
N MET A 1 12.86 44.16 -18.61
CA MET A 1 13.00 42.89 -17.84
C MET A 1 11.60 42.50 -17.41
N ASP A 2 10.88 41.80 -18.31
CA ASP A 2 9.53 41.29 -18.02
C ASP A 2 9.63 40.11 -17.10
N LYS A 3 9.12 40.28 -15.88
CA LYS A 3 8.85 39.15 -14.98
C LYS A 3 7.68 38.35 -15.57
N ASN A 4 7.98 37.30 -16.27
CA ASN A 4 7.02 36.27 -16.64
C ASN A 4 6.43 35.69 -15.35
N THR A 5 5.42 36.31 -14.80
CA THR A 5 4.53 35.73 -13.82
C THR A 5 3.73 34.64 -14.54
N SER A 6 4.27 33.43 -14.57
CA SER A 6 3.50 32.27 -14.96
C SER A 6 2.30 32.18 -14.03
N THR A 7 1.16 32.64 -14.51
CA THR A 7 -0.12 32.49 -13.81
C THR A 7 -0.39 31.01 -13.68
N VAL A 8 -0.22 30.47 -12.47
CA VAL A 8 -0.57 29.09 -12.16
C VAL A 8 -2.07 28.94 -12.37
N GLN A 9 -2.47 28.33 -13.49
CA GLN A 9 -3.86 28.02 -13.75
C GLN A 9 -4.29 26.89 -12.80
N ARG A 10 -5.22 27.20 -11.92
CA ARG A 10 -5.83 26.21 -11.02
C ARG A 10 -6.98 25.53 -11.73
N HIS A 11 -6.84 24.24 -12.01
CA HIS A 11 -7.92 23.43 -12.54
C HIS A 11 -8.61 22.69 -11.39
N GLN A 12 -9.94 22.72 -11.37
CA GLN A 12 -10.72 21.96 -10.41
C GLN A 12 -10.78 20.50 -10.85
N VAL A 13 -10.69 19.59 -9.87
CA VAL A 13 -10.95 18.15 -10.08
C VAL A 13 -12.44 17.93 -9.86
N LEU A 14 -13.13 17.45 -10.89
CA LEU A 14 -14.55 17.13 -10.84
C LEU A 14 -14.74 15.63 -10.82
N PHE A 15 -15.67 15.16 -9.98
CA PHE A 15 -16.02 13.75 -9.92
C PHE A 15 -17.48 13.56 -10.31
N HIS A 16 -17.74 12.81 -11.37
CA HIS A 16 -19.07 12.60 -11.94
C HIS A 16 -19.70 11.26 -11.53
N GLY A 17 -19.02 10.45 -10.72
CA GLY A 17 -19.52 9.16 -10.27
C GLY A 17 -20.72 9.28 -9.33
N LYS A 18 -21.70 8.40 -9.50
CA LYS A 18 -22.90 8.33 -8.66
C LYS A 18 -22.81 7.14 -7.71
N ALA A 19 -23.22 7.34 -6.46
CA ALA A 19 -23.18 6.29 -5.44
C ALA A 19 -23.99 5.04 -5.81
N GLY A 20 -25.20 5.21 -6.42
CA GLY A 20 -26.04 4.10 -6.86
C GLY A 20 -25.43 3.27 -7.99
N GLU A 21 -24.77 3.92 -8.96
CA GLU A 21 -24.05 3.23 -10.04
C GLU A 21 -22.89 2.41 -9.49
N TYR A 22 -22.11 3.02 -8.58
CA TYR A 22 -20.99 2.32 -7.94
C TYR A 22 -21.47 1.17 -7.06
N PHE A 23 -22.54 1.35 -6.31
CA PHE A 23 -23.13 0.29 -5.48
C PHE A 23 -23.54 -0.93 -6.33
N SER A 24 -24.18 -0.72 -7.48
CA SER A 24 -24.54 -1.80 -8.40
C SER A 24 -23.29 -2.54 -8.92
N ILE A 25 -22.26 -1.80 -9.31
CA ILE A 25 -20.98 -2.37 -9.74
C ILE A 25 -20.34 -3.19 -8.60
N TRP A 26 -20.34 -2.65 -7.38
CA TRP A 26 -19.76 -3.30 -6.21
C TRP A 26 -20.51 -4.59 -5.87
N LEU A 27 -21.85 -4.55 -5.85
CA LEU A 27 -22.70 -5.71 -5.53
C LEU A 27 -22.46 -6.87 -6.50
N VAL A 28 -22.52 -6.58 -7.83
CA VAL A 28 -22.25 -7.59 -8.85
C VAL A 28 -20.84 -8.16 -8.73
N ASN A 29 -19.85 -7.31 -8.49
CA ASN A 29 -18.46 -7.73 -8.32
C ASN A 29 -18.28 -8.59 -7.07
N ALA A 30 -18.96 -8.28 -5.96
CA ALA A 30 -18.91 -9.05 -4.72
C ALA A 30 -19.53 -10.44 -4.93
N LEU A 31 -20.74 -10.51 -5.50
CA LEU A 31 -21.43 -11.77 -5.78
C LEU A 31 -20.62 -12.68 -6.71
N LEU A 32 -20.12 -12.15 -7.84
CA LEU A 32 -19.30 -12.91 -8.77
C LEU A 32 -17.98 -13.37 -8.15
N SER A 33 -17.37 -12.54 -7.28
CA SER A 33 -16.14 -12.93 -6.59
C SER A 33 -16.39 -14.04 -5.56
N MET A 34 -17.53 -14.05 -4.88
CA MET A 34 -17.94 -15.12 -3.98
C MET A 34 -18.16 -16.44 -4.74
N ILE A 35 -18.97 -16.40 -5.81
CA ILE A 35 -19.29 -17.59 -6.62
C ILE A 35 -18.03 -18.19 -7.26
N THR A 36 -17.08 -17.36 -7.68
CA THR A 36 -15.85 -17.81 -8.34
C THR A 36 -14.68 -18.04 -7.36
N LEU A 37 -14.95 -18.11 -6.05
CA LEU A 37 -13.92 -18.26 -5.01
C LEU A 37 -12.75 -17.26 -5.14
N GLY A 38 -13.07 -16.03 -5.53
CA GLY A 38 -12.10 -14.95 -5.65
C GLY A 38 -11.43 -14.81 -7.03
N ILE A 39 -11.62 -15.72 -7.97
CA ILE A 39 -11.03 -15.62 -9.33
C ILE A 39 -11.52 -14.34 -10.01
N TYR A 40 -12.82 -14.05 -9.96
CA TYR A 40 -13.41 -12.85 -10.56
C TYR A 40 -12.90 -11.54 -9.95
N SER A 41 -12.30 -11.56 -8.78
CA SER A 41 -11.80 -10.36 -8.09
C SER A 41 -10.76 -9.57 -8.90
N ALA A 42 -10.09 -10.19 -9.89
CA ALA A 42 -9.20 -9.50 -10.83
C ALA A 42 -9.99 -8.56 -11.76
N TRP A 43 -11.11 -9.06 -12.32
CA TRP A 43 -12.03 -8.26 -13.16
C TRP A 43 -12.72 -7.17 -12.33
N ALA A 44 -13.16 -7.51 -11.13
CA ALA A 44 -13.73 -6.55 -10.17
C ALA A 44 -12.78 -5.37 -9.90
N THR A 45 -11.49 -5.66 -9.73
CA THR A 45 -10.46 -4.63 -9.51
C THR A 45 -10.33 -3.68 -10.70
N VAL A 46 -10.27 -4.21 -11.92
CA VAL A 46 -10.17 -3.40 -13.15
C VAL A 46 -11.44 -2.58 -13.36
N ARG A 47 -12.63 -3.21 -13.21
CA ARG A 47 -13.92 -2.54 -13.37
C ARG A 47 -14.10 -1.38 -12.40
N ARG A 48 -13.73 -1.58 -11.13
CA ARG A 48 -13.75 -0.53 -10.11
C ARG A 48 -12.84 0.63 -10.49
N ARG A 49 -11.60 0.36 -10.89
CA ARG A 49 -10.65 1.42 -11.27
C ARG A 49 -11.10 2.18 -12.50
N ARG A 50 -11.59 1.50 -13.55
CA ARG A 50 -12.15 2.16 -14.74
C ARG A 50 -13.30 3.10 -14.37
N TYR A 51 -14.16 2.69 -13.45
CA TYR A 51 -15.25 3.54 -12.98
C TYR A 51 -14.73 4.83 -12.33
N PHE A 52 -13.80 4.73 -11.40
CA PHE A 52 -13.27 5.92 -10.72
C PHE A 52 -12.46 6.81 -11.65
N TYR A 53 -11.56 6.25 -12.45
CA TYR A 53 -10.74 7.01 -13.38
C TYR A 53 -11.61 7.70 -14.46
N GLY A 54 -12.54 6.97 -15.10
CA GLY A 54 -13.43 7.52 -16.12
C GLY A 54 -14.43 8.55 -15.61
N ASN A 55 -14.70 8.60 -14.30
CA ASN A 55 -15.55 9.61 -13.67
C ASN A 55 -14.77 10.76 -13.02
N THR A 56 -13.43 10.74 -13.06
CA THR A 56 -12.59 11.84 -12.58
C THR A 56 -12.15 12.70 -13.76
N GLU A 57 -12.46 14.00 -13.69
CA GLU A 57 -12.20 14.97 -14.75
C GLU A 57 -11.34 16.10 -14.23
N ILE A 58 -10.35 16.51 -15.04
CA ILE A 58 -9.51 17.70 -14.82
C ILE A 58 -9.45 18.50 -16.12
N ALA A 59 -9.78 19.77 -16.08
CA ALA A 59 -9.71 20.67 -17.22
C ALA A 59 -10.48 20.16 -18.46
N GLY A 60 -11.64 19.51 -18.27
CA GLY A 60 -12.49 18.98 -19.36
C GLY A 60 -12.10 17.59 -19.85
N ASP A 61 -10.99 17.02 -19.38
CA ASP A 61 -10.54 15.69 -19.78
C ASP A 61 -10.63 14.68 -18.64
N ARG A 62 -10.93 13.43 -18.98
CA ARG A 62 -11.05 12.32 -18.02
C ARG A 62 -9.82 11.44 -18.01
N PHE A 63 -9.62 10.78 -16.88
CA PHE A 63 -8.60 9.73 -16.77
C PHE A 63 -9.11 8.43 -17.38
N ASP A 64 -8.17 7.60 -17.81
CA ASP A 64 -8.45 6.28 -18.35
C ASP A 64 -7.59 5.20 -17.70
N TYR A 65 -8.10 3.96 -17.64
CA TYR A 65 -7.40 2.83 -17.02
C TYR A 65 -7.43 1.60 -17.96
N HIS A 66 -6.24 1.20 -18.43
CA HIS A 66 -6.06 0.22 -19.51
C HIS A 66 -5.61 -1.17 -19.03
N ALA A 67 -5.64 -1.46 -17.73
CA ALA A 67 -5.16 -2.76 -17.22
C ALA A 67 -6.01 -3.91 -17.73
N ASN A 68 -5.33 -5.04 -18.02
CA ASN A 68 -5.96 -6.30 -18.36
C ASN A 68 -6.18 -7.13 -17.08
N PRO A 69 -7.42 -7.58 -16.79
CA PRO A 69 -7.70 -8.42 -15.62
C PRO A 69 -6.87 -9.71 -15.58
N ILE A 70 -6.57 -10.29 -16.75
CA ILE A 70 -5.80 -11.54 -16.86
C ILE A 70 -4.37 -11.38 -16.29
N ASP A 71 -3.73 -10.24 -16.47
CA ASP A 71 -2.38 -10.01 -15.94
C ASP A 71 -2.40 -9.91 -14.41
N ILE A 72 -3.46 -9.32 -13.85
CA ILE A 72 -3.68 -9.29 -12.40
C ILE A 72 -3.93 -10.71 -11.87
N LEU A 73 -4.74 -11.50 -12.60
CA LEU A 73 -5.04 -12.89 -12.23
C LEU A 73 -3.78 -13.76 -12.24
N LYS A 74 -2.95 -13.66 -13.29
CA LYS A 74 -1.67 -14.38 -13.36
C LYS A 74 -0.79 -14.10 -12.12
N GLY A 75 -0.67 -12.82 -11.74
CA GLY A 75 0.08 -12.44 -10.54
C GLY A 75 -0.47 -13.09 -9.27
N ARG A 76 -1.80 -13.14 -9.12
CA ARG A 76 -2.45 -13.77 -7.95
C ARG A 76 -2.26 -15.29 -7.93
N ILE A 77 -2.36 -15.94 -9.08
CA ILE A 77 -2.11 -17.40 -9.18
C ILE A 77 -0.69 -17.73 -8.76
N ILE A 78 0.31 -16.96 -9.21
CA ILE A 78 1.71 -17.18 -8.81
C ILE A 78 1.87 -17.07 -7.28
N VAL A 79 1.27 -16.04 -6.67
CA VAL A 79 1.31 -15.87 -5.21
C VAL A 79 0.59 -17.01 -4.49
N PHE A 80 -0.57 -17.43 -5.00
CA PHE A 80 -1.35 -18.55 -4.42
C PHE A 80 -0.58 -19.87 -4.47
N VAL A 81 -0.01 -20.21 -5.64
CA VAL A 81 0.82 -21.42 -5.80
C VAL A 81 2.04 -21.35 -4.88
N GLY A 82 2.73 -20.21 -4.79
CA GLY A 82 3.85 -20.00 -3.87
C GLY A 82 3.44 -20.20 -2.41
N PHE A 83 2.26 -19.73 -2.03
CA PHE A 83 1.71 -19.91 -0.68
C PHE A 83 1.38 -21.38 -0.36
N VAL A 84 0.78 -22.11 -1.31
CA VAL A 84 0.49 -23.55 -1.15
C VAL A 84 1.79 -24.34 -1.02
N LEU A 85 2.78 -24.07 -1.87
CA LEU A 85 4.09 -24.69 -1.77
C LEU A 85 4.78 -24.41 -0.42
N PHE A 86 4.67 -23.17 0.05
CA PHE A 86 5.16 -22.77 1.37
C PHE A 86 4.49 -23.61 2.48
N MET A 87 3.15 -23.75 2.46
CA MET A 87 2.43 -24.53 3.46
C MET A 87 2.87 -26.01 3.46
N LEU A 88 3.00 -26.61 2.27
CA LEU A 88 3.41 -28.02 2.13
C LEU A 88 4.85 -28.23 2.65
N LEU A 89 5.78 -27.36 2.27
CA LEU A 89 7.18 -27.45 2.69
C LEU A 89 7.33 -27.22 4.20
N SER A 90 6.59 -26.28 4.75
CA SER A 90 6.62 -25.96 6.20
C SER A 90 6.10 -27.11 7.06
N ALA A 91 5.14 -27.90 6.54
CA ALA A 91 4.62 -29.08 7.23
C ALA A 91 5.65 -30.22 7.32
N ILE A 92 6.56 -30.32 6.35
CA ILE A 92 7.58 -31.37 6.28
C ILE A 92 8.89 -30.93 6.97
N LEU A 93 9.27 -29.67 6.82
CA LEU A 93 10.55 -29.12 7.26
C LEU A 93 10.33 -27.82 8.06
N PRO A 94 10.17 -27.87 9.39
CA PRO A 94 9.86 -26.68 10.20
C PRO A 94 10.89 -25.55 10.07
N GLY A 95 12.18 -25.85 9.86
CA GLY A 95 13.24 -24.86 9.65
C GLY A 95 13.07 -24.01 8.37
N VAL A 96 12.35 -24.54 7.37
CA VAL A 96 12.06 -23.85 6.10
C VAL A 96 11.14 -22.65 6.31
N THR A 97 10.28 -22.70 7.33
CA THR A 97 9.33 -21.61 7.65
C THR A 97 10.06 -20.28 7.89
N VAL A 98 11.15 -20.28 8.64
CA VAL A 98 11.94 -19.07 8.95
C VAL A 98 12.57 -18.50 7.67
N VAL A 99 13.14 -19.36 6.83
CA VAL A 99 13.77 -18.96 5.56
C VAL A 99 12.73 -18.32 4.62
N PHE A 100 11.57 -18.94 4.47
CA PHE A 100 10.48 -18.39 3.65
C PHE A 100 9.95 -17.08 4.21
N MET A 101 9.80 -16.95 5.53
CA MET A 101 9.35 -15.72 6.16
C MET A 101 10.32 -14.56 5.89
N LEU A 102 11.63 -14.79 6.04
CA LEU A 102 12.65 -13.80 5.73
C LEU A 102 12.68 -13.44 4.25
N ALA A 103 12.58 -14.44 3.35
CA ALA A 103 12.50 -14.21 1.91
C ALA A 103 11.24 -13.40 1.54
N PHE A 104 10.10 -13.71 2.13
CA PHE A 104 8.85 -12.99 1.90
C PHE A 104 8.96 -11.54 2.36
N LEU A 105 9.49 -11.28 3.57
CA LEU A 105 9.75 -9.93 4.06
C LEU A 105 10.68 -9.17 3.11
N ALA A 106 11.76 -9.80 2.63
CA ALA A 106 12.67 -9.18 1.69
C ALA A 106 12.00 -8.82 0.35
N LEU A 107 11.00 -9.59 -0.10
CA LEU A 107 10.32 -9.37 -1.38
C LEU A 107 9.21 -8.31 -1.32
N ILE A 108 8.63 -8.01 -0.15
CA ILE A 108 7.49 -7.08 -0.02
C ILE A 108 7.77 -5.70 -0.67
N PRO A 109 8.87 -4.97 -0.38
CA PRO A 109 9.08 -3.65 -0.96
C PRO A 109 9.21 -3.68 -2.47
N TRP A 110 9.84 -4.74 -3.01
CA TRP A 110 9.96 -4.93 -4.46
C TRP A 110 8.60 -5.16 -5.12
N ILE A 111 7.75 -6.02 -4.54
CA ILE A 111 6.39 -6.31 -5.02
C ILE A 111 5.54 -5.05 -5.00
N VAL A 112 5.61 -4.26 -3.92
CA VAL A 112 4.86 -2.99 -3.78
C VAL A 112 5.24 -2.01 -4.88
N ILE A 113 6.55 -1.78 -5.10
CA ILE A 113 7.00 -0.87 -6.17
C ILE A 113 6.54 -1.36 -7.54
N ARG A 114 6.67 -2.66 -7.80
CA ARG A 114 6.24 -3.25 -9.08
C ARG A 114 4.74 -3.08 -9.30
N SER A 115 3.94 -3.23 -8.25
CA SER A 115 2.49 -3.01 -8.29
C SER A 115 2.14 -1.54 -8.56
N TRP A 116 2.83 -0.59 -7.91
CA TRP A 116 2.61 0.84 -8.15
C TRP A 116 3.02 1.25 -9.57
N ARG A 117 4.17 0.76 -10.04
CA ARG A 117 4.62 1.00 -11.42
C ARG A 117 3.62 0.47 -12.43
N TYR A 118 3.13 -0.76 -12.26
CA TYR A 118 2.10 -1.34 -13.11
C TYR A 118 0.84 -0.46 -13.16
N ASN A 119 0.35 -0.04 -11.99
CA ASN A 119 -0.84 0.79 -11.91
C ASN A 119 -0.64 2.16 -12.58
N ALA A 120 0.53 2.78 -12.43
CA ALA A 120 0.85 4.05 -13.08
C ALA A 120 0.87 3.88 -14.62
N ILE A 121 1.58 2.88 -15.14
CA ILE A 121 1.68 2.63 -16.60
C ILE A 121 0.30 2.32 -17.21
N MET A 122 -0.59 1.68 -16.45
CA MET A 122 -1.94 1.35 -16.91
C MET A 122 -2.92 2.52 -16.81
N SER A 123 -2.52 3.61 -16.17
CA SER A 123 -3.32 4.85 -16.08
C SER A 123 -2.86 5.85 -17.13
N SER A 124 -3.80 6.57 -17.72
CA SER A 124 -3.51 7.64 -18.69
C SER A 124 -4.38 8.87 -18.44
N PHE A 125 -3.85 10.02 -18.85
CA PHE A 125 -4.57 11.30 -18.91
C PHE A 125 -4.25 11.96 -20.25
N ARG A 126 -5.26 12.40 -20.98
CA ARG A 126 -5.11 12.99 -22.34
C ARG A 126 -4.31 12.09 -23.30
N GLY A 127 -4.51 10.77 -23.23
CA GLY A 127 -3.77 9.81 -24.05
C GLY A 127 -2.31 9.56 -23.64
N VAL A 128 -1.78 10.31 -22.64
CA VAL A 128 -0.43 10.10 -22.12
C VAL A 128 -0.47 9.17 -20.92
N ARG A 129 0.30 8.07 -20.96
CA ARG A 129 0.42 7.12 -19.85
C ARG A 129 1.35 7.66 -18.79
N PHE A 130 0.97 7.46 -17.54
CA PHE A 130 1.85 7.78 -16.41
C PHE A 130 3.01 6.80 -16.33
N ASN A 131 4.13 7.26 -15.78
CA ASN A 131 5.25 6.41 -15.46
C ASN A 131 5.68 6.63 -14.01
N TYR A 132 6.15 5.56 -13.36
CA TYR A 132 6.56 5.60 -11.97
C TYR A 132 8.01 5.14 -11.84
N HIS A 133 8.89 6.07 -11.46
CA HIS A 133 10.30 5.83 -11.24
C HIS A 133 10.60 5.95 -9.74
N CYS A 134 10.74 4.81 -9.07
CA CYS A 134 11.22 4.76 -7.70
C CYS A 134 12.43 3.85 -7.60
N ARG A 135 13.45 4.30 -6.87
CA ARG A 135 14.61 3.45 -6.54
C ARG A 135 14.17 2.43 -5.49
N VAL A 136 14.40 1.15 -5.78
CA VAL A 136 14.03 0.04 -4.90
C VAL A 136 14.62 0.21 -3.50
N GLY A 137 15.88 0.66 -3.40
CA GLY A 137 16.54 0.92 -2.12
C GLY A 137 15.81 1.95 -1.24
N ARG A 138 15.18 2.99 -1.85
CA ARG A 138 14.38 3.96 -1.09
C ARG A 138 13.15 3.33 -0.45
N ALA A 139 12.52 2.36 -1.13
CA ALA A 139 11.37 1.65 -0.57
C ALA A 139 11.79 0.77 0.63
N TYR A 140 12.92 0.09 0.54
CA TYR A 140 13.46 -0.66 1.67
C TYR A 140 13.77 0.26 2.85
N TRP A 141 14.36 1.43 2.59
CA TRP A 141 14.61 2.42 3.62
C TRP A 141 13.32 2.86 4.32
N VAL A 142 12.31 3.26 3.56
CA VAL A 142 11.04 3.77 4.12
C VAL A 142 10.22 2.67 4.80
N MET A 143 10.21 1.45 4.24
CA MET A 143 9.38 0.36 4.77
C MET A 143 10.01 -0.36 5.98
N TYR A 144 11.33 -0.43 6.06
CA TYR A 144 12.02 -1.16 7.13
C TYR A 144 12.91 -0.27 7.98
N ALA A 145 13.84 0.47 7.40
CA ALA A 145 14.83 1.21 8.17
C ALA A 145 14.18 2.36 8.96
N ALA A 146 13.30 3.15 8.35
CA ALA A 146 12.68 4.27 9.03
C ALA A 146 11.78 3.85 10.21
N PRO A 147 10.87 2.86 10.09
CA PRO A 147 10.10 2.37 11.23
C PRO A 147 10.95 1.77 12.34
N VAL A 148 11.99 1.01 11.99
CA VAL A 148 12.93 0.44 12.99
C VAL A 148 13.64 1.55 13.75
N LEU A 149 14.15 2.57 13.05
CA LEU A 149 14.78 3.72 13.70
C LEU A 149 13.81 4.49 14.59
N LEU A 150 12.56 4.67 14.18
CA LEU A 150 11.54 5.31 15.01
C LEU A 150 11.25 4.51 16.27
N ILE A 151 11.13 3.19 16.17
CA ILE A 151 10.93 2.30 17.31
C ILE A 151 12.13 2.36 18.26
N LEU A 152 13.35 2.29 17.73
CA LEU A 152 14.58 2.40 18.53
C LEU A 152 14.66 3.76 19.24
N ALA A 153 14.33 4.84 18.55
CA ALA A 153 14.28 6.18 19.15
C ALA A 153 13.25 6.27 20.28
N ALA A 154 12.05 5.67 20.07
CA ALA A 154 11.02 5.62 21.10
C ALA A 154 11.45 4.81 22.34
N TYR A 155 12.11 3.66 22.13
CA TYR A 155 12.69 2.88 23.23
C TYR A 155 13.78 3.64 23.97
N LEU A 156 14.64 4.37 23.27
CA LEU A 156 15.70 5.19 23.88
C LEU A 156 15.08 6.29 24.75
N VAL A 157 14.09 7.01 24.25
CA VAL A 157 13.38 8.05 25.01
C VAL A 157 12.71 7.45 26.24
N MET A 158 12.06 6.30 26.11
CA MET A 158 11.42 5.60 27.22
C MET A 158 12.45 5.15 28.26
N ALA A 159 13.59 4.61 27.85
CA ALA A 159 14.67 4.20 28.75
C ALA A 159 15.25 5.39 29.52
N ILE A 160 15.46 6.54 28.87
CA ILE A 160 15.90 7.79 29.52
C ILE A 160 14.87 8.23 30.56
N PHE A 161 13.58 8.23 30.19
CA PHE A 161 12.50 8.64 31.10
C PHE A 161 12.40 7.72 32.32
N MET A 162 12.48 6.40 32.10
CA MET A 162 12.51 5.41 33.20
C MET A 162 13.76 5.56 34.08
N GLY A 163 14.93 5.84 33.50
CA GLY A 163 16.17 6.10 34.26
C GLY A 163 16.05 7.34 35.13
N ILE A 164 15.47 8.44 34.62
CA ILE A 164 15.21 9.65 35.39
C ILE A 164 14.19 9.36 36.51
N ALA A 165 13.11 8.65 36.21
CA ALA A 165 12.12 8.28 37.21
C ALA A 165 12.72 7.43 38.33
N TYR A 166 13.54 6.45 37.97
CA TYR A 166 14.24 5.60 38.94
C TYR A 166 15.18 6.40 39.86
N SER A 167 15.96 7.32 39.28
CA SER A 167 16.86 8.18 40.07
C SER A 167 16.12 9.11 41.06
N GLN A 168 14.92 9.57 40.69
CA GLN A 168 14.06 10.36 41.59
C GLN A 168 13.52 9.52 42.77
N PHE A 169 13.20 8.22 42.49
CA PHE A 169 12.79 7.29 43.56
C PHE A 169 13.92 7.00 44.57
N GLU A 170 15.16 6.84 44.10
CA GLU A 170 16.32 6.63 45.00
C GLU A 170 16.63 7.85 45.87
N THR A 171 16.49 9.05 45.30
CA THR A 171 16.78 10.31 46.04
C THR A 171 15.64 10.72 46.97
N ASN A 172 14.38 10.25 46.76
CA ASN A 172 13.27 10.66 47.57
C ASN A 172 12.27 9.50 47.83
N PRO A 173 12.59 8.51 48.70
CA PRO A 173 11.76 7.32 48.89
C PRO A 173 10.35 7.64 49.49
N ASN A 174 10.12 8.84 50.03
CA ASN A 174 8.81 9.27 50.51
C ASN A 174 7.86 9.78 49.41
N ALA A 175 8.30 9.96 48.19
CA ALA A 175 7.46 10.39 47.08
C ALA A 175 6.43 9.31 46.67
N ALA A 176 6.65 8.05 47.00
CA ALA A 176 5.72 6.94 46.73
C ALA A 176 4.44 6.99 47.56
N ILE A 177 4.43 7.74 48.71
CA ILE A 177 3.26 7.79 49.64
C ILE A 177 2.19 8.81 49.18
N ILE A 178 2.54 9.69 48.22
CA ILE A 178 1.63 10.78 47.80
C ILE A 178 0.73 10.35 46.61
N ILE A 179 1.01 9.22 45.94
CA ILE A 179 0.28 8.75 44.75
C ILE A 179 -0.57 7.48 45.07
N GLY A 180 -0.56 6.95 46.27
CA GLY A 180 -1.44 5.89 46.78
C GLY A 180 -2.55 6.50 47.63
#